data_03c7ee6f4b9b8b4dd07a611443c506cd
#
_entry.id   03c7ee6f4b9b8b4dd07a611443c506cd
#
_cell.length_a   1.000
_cell.length_b   1.000
_cell.length_c   1.000
_cell.angle_alpha   90.00
_cell.angle_beta   90.00
_cell.angle_gamma   90.00
#
_symmetry.space_group_name_H-M   'P 1'
#
loop_
_entity.id
_entity.type
_entity.pdbx_description
1 polymer ?
#
loop_
_entity_poly.entity_id
_entity_poly.type
_entity_poly.pdbx_seq_one_letter_code
_entity_poly.pdbx_strand_id
1 'polypeptide(L)'
;MPKPLRSKDKNGEPFARPPEIDACLQRLESVDAKTRLRAFAISSRKSDGYVPSEALTYFLRRAHATGENDEFKQLFGLLMKRVGQSLHASIPDSRMAGARDIREEAMSRFAERIAKDCSGRFAMLDFFEVRFDLAIARFRKSVLRQIGPTSVLTVPLSTDDDGGQDISPEVEAAAADFLGGDPQKIDDPAFRLELDAAIDALPDDQRRVVGLLRQGFQ
;
A
#
# COMPACT_ATOMS: atom_id res chain seq x y z
N MET A 1 17.42 -2.66 -26.75
CA MET A 1 17.82 -2.10 -25.43
C MET A 1 16.59 -1.69 -24.65
N PRO A 2 16.51 -2.01 -23.35
CA PRO A 2 15.37 -1.63 -22.52
C PRO A 2 15.16 -0.12 -22.54
N LYS A 3 13.89 0.31 -22.60
CA LYS A 3 13.52 1.73 -22.61
C LYS A 3 13.93 2.39 -21.29
N PRO A 4 14.55 3.60 -21.32
CA PRO A 4 14.92 4.30 -20.09
C PRO A 4 13.70 4.66 -19.25
N LEU A 5 13.89 4.74 -17.93
CA LEU A 5 12.88 5.17 -16.97
C LEU A 5 12.74 6.70 -17.02
N ARG A 6 11.53 7.19 -16.76
CA ARG A 6 11.19 8.63 -16.85
C ARG A 6 11.28 9.35 -15.51
N SER A 7 11.05 8.61 -14.42
CA SER A 7 11.13 9.17 -13.07
C SER A 7 12.58 9.42 -12.66
N LYS A 8 12.76 10.44 -11.83
CA LYS A 8 14.05 10.83 -11.28
C LYS A 8 14.11 10.51 -9.78
N ASP A 9 15.30 10.27 -9.28
CA ASP A 9 15.56 10.13 -7.87
C ASP A 9 15.58 11.49 -7.15
N LYS A 10 15.85 11.48 -5.84
CA LYS A 10 15.96 12.70 -5.01
C LYS A 10 17.10 13.64 -5.44
N ASN A 11 18.07 13.15 -6.21
CA ASN A 11 19.20 13.93 -6.71
C ASN A 11 18.93 14.48 -8.13
N GLY A 12 17.77 14.19 -8.72
CA GLY A 12 17.42 14.57 -10.08
C GLY A 12 17.92 13.63 -11.17
N GLU A 13 18.60 12.53 -10.81
CA GLU A 13 19.08 11.53 -11.74
C GLU A 13 17.94 10.55 -12.11
N PRO A 14 17.84 10.13 -13.38
CA PRO A 14 16.89 9.11 -13.79
C PRO A 14 17.07 7.82 -12.98
N PHE A 15 15.99 7.16 -12.62
CA PHE A 15 16.07 5.82 -12.03
C PHE A 15 16.81 4.87 -12.99
N ALA A 16 17.79 4.14 -12.44
CA ALA A 16 18.49 3.07 -13.13
C ALA A 16 18.03 1.72 -12.61
N ARG A 17 17.78 0.77 -13.51
CA ARG A 17 17.51 -0.61 -13.13
C ARG A 17 18.80 -1.25 -12.60
N PRO A 18 18.70 -2.16 -11.62
CA PRO A 18 19.84 -2.98 -11.23
C PRO A 18 20.41 -3.77 -12.43
N PRO A 19 21.73 -3.95 -12.54
CA PRO A 19 22.36 -4.65 -13.68
C PRO A 19 21.82 -6.07 -13.91
N GLU A 20 21.47 -6.78 -12.82
CA GLU A 20 20.85 -8.11 -12.88
C GLU A 20 19.46 -8.09 -13.53
N ILE A 21 18.69 -7.01 -13.32
CA ILE A 21 17.40 -6.84 -13.98
C ILE A 21 17.60 -6.55 -15.46
N ASP A 22 18.52 -5.66 -15.83
CA ASP A 22 18.81 -5.37 -17.24
C ASP A 22 19.31 -6.61 -17.99
N ALA A 23 20.18 -7.42 -17.39
CA ALA A 23 20.61 -8.69 -17.95
C ALA A 23 19.44 -9.68 -18.12
N CYS A 24 18.54 -9.73 -17.15
CA CYS A 24 17.31 -10.53 -17.24
C CYS A 24 16.40 -10.06 -18.38
N LEU A 25 16.22 -8.74 -18.55
CA LEU A 25 15.45 -8.17 -19.64
C LEU A 25 16.01 -8.52 -21.00
N GLN A 26 17.33 -8.37 -21.20
CA GLN A 26 18.00 -8.71 -22.45
C GLN A 26 17.80 -10.19 -22.82
N ARG A 27 17.96 -11.10 -21.85
CA ARG A 27 17.70 -12.52 -22.05
C ARG A 27 16.24 -12.79 -22.46
N LEU A 28 15.27 -12.14 -21.81
CA LEU A 28 13.86 -12.33 -22.09
C LEU A 28 13.39 -11.65 -23.39
N GLU A 29 14.09 -10.62 -23.86
CA GLU A 29 13.84 -10.01 -25.16
C GLU A 29 14.23 -10.94 -26.33
N SER A 30 15.18 -11.85 -26.11
CA SER A 30 15.63 -12.80 -27.14
C SER A 30 14.74 -14.04 -27.29
N VAL A 31 13.75 -14.25 -26.40
CA VAL A 31 12.84 -15.39 -26.44
C VAL A 31 11.43 -14.98 -26.89
N ASP A 32 10.69 -15.93 -27.45
CA ASP A 32 9.30 -15.71 -27.88
C ASP A 32 8.36 -15.43 -26.69
N ALA A 33 7.20 -14.82 -26.98
CA ALA A 33 6.23 -14.42 -25.97
C ALA A 33 5.72 -15.60 -25.13
N LYS A 34 5.52 -16.77 -25.75
CA LYS A 34 5.00 -17.96 -25.03
C LYS A 34 6.01 -18.49 -24.02
N THR A 35 7.28 -18.55 -24.41
CA THR A 35 8.38 -18.96 -23.51
C THR A 35 8.55 -17.95 -22.37
N ARG A 36 8.47 -16.66 -22.68
CA ARG A 36 8.53 -15.58 -21.70
C ARG A 36 7.39 -15.66 -20.68
N LEU A 37 6.15 -15.88 -21.12
CA LEU A 37 4.99 -16.03 -20.26
C LEU A 37 5.13 -17.25 -19.33
N ARG A 38 5.65 -18.37 -19.84
CA ARG A 38 5.93 -19.56 -19.00
C ARG A 38 6.93 -19.26 -17.90
N ALA A 39 8.00 -18.51 -18.19
CA ALA A 39 8.99 -18.09 -17.20
C ALA A 39 8.36 -17.18 -16.13
N PHE A 40 7.49 -16.24 -16.50
CA PHE A 40 6.76 -15.39 -15.55
C PHE A 40 5.73 -16.14 -14.71
N ALA A 41 5.21 -17.27 -15.18
CA ALA A 41 4.27 -18.10 -14.42
C ALA A 41 4.91 -18.78 -13.21
N ILE A 42 6.24 -18.90 -13.17
CA ILE A 42 6.98 -19.39 -12.00
C ILE A 42 6.84 -18.38 -10.87
N SER A 43 6.10 -18.74 -9.81
CA SER A 43 5.81 -17.84 -8.68
C SER A 43 6.78 -17.98 -7.51
N SER A 44 7.44 -19.10 -7.36
CA SER A 44 8.40 -19.32 -6.27
C SER A 44 9.75 -18.70 -6.58
N ARG A 45 10.19 -17.77 -5.75
CA ARG A 45 11.54 -17.13 -5.88
C ARG A 45 12.70 -18.09 -5.72
N LYS A 46 12.47 -19.24 -5.10
CA LYS A 46 13.48 -20.29 -4.90
C LYS A 46 13.58 -21.27 -6.06
N SER A 47 12.67 -21.17 -7.03
CA SER A 47 12.66 -22.07 -8.19
C SER A 47 13.63 -21.60 -9.24
N ASP A 48 14.33 -22.56 -9.86
CA ASP A 48 15.14 -22.30 -11.03
C ASP A 48 14.28 -21.68 -12.15
N GLY A 49 14.82 -20.66 -12.80
CA GLY A 49 14.10 -19.94 -13.83
C GLY A 49 13.09 -18.89 -13.33
N TYR A 50 13.02 -18.63 -12.02
CA TYR A 50 12.21 -17.51 -11.52
C TYR A 50 12.64 -16.20 -12.16
N VAL A 51 11.65 -15.44 -12.64
CA VAL A 51 11.86 -14.11 -13.22
C VAL A 51 11.36 -13.05 -12.23
N PRO A 52 12.18 -12.04 -11.88
CA PRO A 52 11.78 -10.95 -10.98
C PRO A 52 10.56 -10.19 -11.46
N SER A 53 9.81 -9.63 -10.51
CA SER A 53 8.60 -8.86 -10.79
C SER A 53 8.89 -7.51 -11.44
N GLU A 54 10.11 -7.00 -11.28
CA GLU A 54 10.67 -5.86 -11.99
C GLU A 54 10.62 -6.08 -13.49
N ALA A 55 11.11 -7.23 -13.95
CA ALA A 55 11.08 -7.61 -15.37
C ALA A 55 9.65 -7.83 -15.87
N LEU A 56 8.76 -8.43 -15.05
CA LEU A 56 7.35 -8.59 -15.39
C LEU A 56 6.68 -7.22 -15.61
N THR A 57 6.99 -6.23 -14.77
CA THR A 57 6.47 -4.87 -14.90
C THR A 57 6.94 -4.21 -16.20
N TYR A 58 8.21 -4.37 -16.56
CA TYR A 58 8.75 -3.89 -17.83
C TYR A 58 8.02 -4.49 -19.04
N PHE A 59 7.86 -5.81 -19.09
CA PHE A 59 7.21 -6.48 -20.22
C PHE A 59 5.72 -6.14 -20.31
N LEU A 60 5.03 -5.94 -19.19
CA LEU A 60 3.66 -5.44 -19.17
C LEU A 60 3.54 -4.08 -19.88
N ARG A 61 4.41 -3.14 -19.54
CA ARG A 61 4.44 -1.79 -20.15
C ARG A 61 4.82 -1.85 -21.62
N ARG A 62 5.75 -2.72 -21.97
CA ARG A 62 6.15 -2.95 -23.35
C ARG A 62 4.99 -3.50 -24.18
N ALA A 63 4.34 -4.57 -23.74
CA ALA A 63 3.20 -5.18 -24.44
C ALA A 63 2.08 -4.17 -24.67
N HIS A 64 1.79 -3.30 -23.68
CA HIS A 64 0.85 -2.20 -23.88
C HIS A 64 1.33 -1.21 -24.95
N ALA A 65 2.59 -0.80 -24.90
CA ALA A 65 3.15 0.19 -25.85
C ALA A 65 3.25 -0.32 -27.29
N THR A 66 3.39 -1.64 -27.47
CA THR A 66 3.45 -2.30 -28.81
C THR A 66 2.07 -2.75 -29.30
N GLY A 67 1.02 -2.62 -28.48
CA GLY A 67 -0.34 -3.05 -28.84
C GLY A 67 -0.54 -4.58 -28.78
N GLU A 68 0.34 -5.32 -28.11
CA GLU A 68 0.27 -6.76 -27.93
C GLU A 68 -0.75 -7.13 -26.84
N ASN A 69 -2.04 -6.92 -27.14
CA ASN A 69 -3.11 -6.98 -26.15
C ASN A 69 -3.24 -8.35 -25.45
N ASP A 70 -3.00 -9.46 -26.13
CA ASP A 70 -3.10 -10.79 -25.53
C ASP A 70 -1.94 -11.06 -24.56
N GLU A 71 -0.73 -10.66 -24.92
CA GLU A 71 0.41 -10.70 -24.00
C GLU A 71 0.18 -9.79 -22.80
N PHE A 72 -0.30 -8.57 -23.04
CA PHE A 72 -0.64 -7.62 -21.98
C PHE A 72 -1.62 -8.22 -20.95
N LYS A 73 -2.73 -8.82 -21.41
CA LYS A 73 -3.73 -9.43 -20.53
C LYS A 73 -3.12 -10.52 -19.64
N GLN A 74 -2.28 -11.38 -20.23
CA GLN A 74 -1.64 -12.47 -19.48
C GLN A 74 -0.62 -11.94 -18.47
N LEU A 75 0.23 -10.99 -18.87
CA LEU A 75 1.20 -10.33 -17.97
C LEU A 75 0.50 -9.55 -16.85
N PHE A 76 -0.60 -8.86 -17.17
CA PHE A 76 -1.43 -8.18 -16.18
C PHE A 76 -1.96 -9.17 -15.12
N GLY A 77 -2.54 -10.29 -15.55
CA GLY A 77 -3.02 -11.31 -14.63
C GLY A 77 -1.92 -11.87 -13.74
N LEU A 78 -0.72 -12.14 -14.29
CA LEU A 78 0.43 -12.62 -13.54
C LEU A 78 0.94 -11.58 -12.53
N LEU A 79 1.01 -10.31 -12.93
CA LEU A 79 1.43 -9.22 -12.04
C LEU A 79 0.43 -9.02 -10.89
N MET A 80 -0.87 -8.98 -11.21
CA MET A 80 -1.93 -8.86 -10.20
C MET A 80 -1.90 -10.05 -9.22
N LYS A 81 -1.67 -11.27 -9.68
CA LYS A 81 -1.50 -12.44 -8.82
C LYS A 81 -0.33 -12.28 -7.85
N ARG A 82 0.84 -11.82 -8.32
CA ARG A 82 2.02 -11.60 -7.46
C ARG A 82 1.79 -10.49 -6.43
N VAL A 83 1.14 -9.39 -6.85
CA VAL A 83 0.75 -8.31 -5.93
C VAL A 83 -0.24 -8.82 -4.89
N GLY A 84 -1.27 -9.54 -5.30
CA GLY A 84 -2.25 -10.14 -4.39
C GLY A 84 -1.61 -11.07 -3.37
N GLN A 85 -0.66 -11.92 -3.78
CA GLN A 85 0.10 -12.78 -2.86
C GLN A 85 0.92 -11.96 -1.85
N SER A 86 1.58 -10.89 -2.30
CA SER A 86 2.33 -9.99 -1.42
C SER A 86 1.43 -9.25 -0.42
N LEU A 87 0.28 -8.78 -0.88
CA LEU A 87 -0.71 -8.12 -0.01
C LEU A 87 -1.30 -9.11 1.00
N HIS A 88 -1.64 -10.33 0.57
CA HIS A 88 -2.16 -11.36 1.47
C HIS A 88 -1.16 -11.72 2.58
N ALA A 89 0.11 -11.87 2.24
CA ALA A 89 1.16 -12.15 3.22
C ALA A 89 1.40 -11.00 4.20
N SER A 90 1.12 -9.75 3.78
CA SER A 90 1.44 -8.55 4.56
C SER A 90 0.24 -7.88 5.22
N ILE A 91 -0.98 -8.26 4.86
CA ILE A 91 -2.26 -7.84 5.45
C ILE A 91 -3.06 -9.11 5.78
N PRO A 92 -2.67 -9.85 6.82
CA PRO A 92 -3.32 -11.10 7.18
C PRO A 92 -4.65 -10.85 7.90
N ASP A 93 -5.66 -11.69 7.63
CA ASP A 93 -6.98 -11.62 8.26
C ASP A 93 -6.89 -11.79 9.80
N SER A 94 -5.87 -12.50 10.29
CA SER A 94 -5.66 -12.74 11.72
C SER A 94 -5.19 -11.54 12.51
N ARG A 95 -4.76 -10.46 11.85
CA ARG A 95 -4.16 -9.27 12.52
C ARG A 95 -4.91 -7.98 12.23
N MET A 96 -5.88 -7.99 11.32
CA MET A 96 -6.50 -6.75 10.88
C MET A 96 -7.96 -6.99 10.51
N ALA A 97 -8.88 -6.38 11.26
CA ALA A 97 -10.29 -6.34 10.91
C ALA A 97 -10.45 -5.69 9.52
N GLY A 98 -11.32 -6.23 8.67
CA GLY A 98 -11.51 -5.72 7.32
C GLY A 98 -10.31 -5.95 6.37
N ALA A 99 -9.36 -6.83 6.72
CA ALA A 99 -8.17 -7.11 5.90
C ALA A 99 -8.51 -7.48 4.46
N ARG A 100 -9.62 -8.18 4.25
CA ARG A 100 -10.12 -8.55 2.92
C ARG A 100 -10.45 -7.30 2.10
N ASP A 101 -11.25 -6.40 2.65
CA ASP A 101 -11.70 -5.18 1.95
C ASP A 101 -10.51 -4.25 1.66
N ILE A 102 -9.57 -4.17 2.59
CA ILE A 102 -8.31 -3.42 2.40
C ILE A 102 -7.48 -4.01 1.26
N ARG A 103 -7.39 -5.34 1.16
CA ARG A 103 -6.67 -5.98 0.06
C ARG A 103 -7.38 -5.78 -1.27
N GLU A 104 -8.70 -5.88 -1.32
CA GLU A 104 -9.51 -5.66 -2.53
C GLU A 104 -9.36 -4.22 -3.01
N GLU A 105 -9.43 -3.24 -2.12
CA GLU A 105 -9.20 -1.83 -2.45
C GLU A 105 -7.75 -1.59 -2.90
N ALA A 106 -6.76 -2.19 -2.24
CA ALA A 106 -5.37 -2.11 -2.68
C ALA A 106 -5.18 -2.68 -4.09
N MET A 107 -5.81 -3.80 -4.40
CA MET A 107 -5.76 -4.41 -5.74
C MET A 107 -6.41 -3.50 -6.79
N SER A 108 -7.56 -2.89 -6.49
CA SER A 108 -8.24 -1.92 -7.35
C SER A 108 -7.36 -0.71 -7.64
N ARG A 109 -6.77 -0.10 -6.61
CA ARG A 109 -5.85 1.04 -6.75
C ARG A 109 -4.57 0.69 -7.49
N PHE A 110 -4.08 -0.55 -7.37
CA PHE A 110 -2.92 -0.98 -8.12
C PHE A 110 -3.26 -1.13 -9.61
N ALA A 111 -4.42 -1.71 -9.95
CA ALA A 111 -4.91 -1.77 -11.33
C ALA A 111 -5.08 -0.37 -11.95
N GLU A 112 -5.65 0.57 -11.18
CA GLU A 112 -5.75 1.98 -11.61
C GLU A 112 -4.38 2.63 -11.85
N ARG A 113 -3.38 2.31 -11.01
CA ARG A 113 -1.99 2.77 -11.18
C ARG A 113 -1.40 2.26 -12.50
N ILE A 114 -1.63 1.00 -12.85
CA ILE A 114 -1.22 0.42 -14.13
C ILE A 114 -1.90 1.18 -15.28
N ALA A 115 -3.22 1.40 -15.20
CA ALA A 115 -3.96 2.11 -16.23
C ALA A 115 -3.47 3.55 -16.43
N LYS A 116 -3.17 4.26 -15.33
CA LYS A 116 -2.58 5.61 -15.38
C LYS A 116 -1.19 5.62 -16.01
N ASP A 117 -0.35 4.64 -15.70
CA ASP A 117 0.98 4.51 -16.32
C ASP A 117 0.87 4.22 -17.83
N CYS A 118 -0.03 3.32 -18.21
CA CYS A 118 -0.33 2.97 -19.60
C CYS A 118 -0.85 4.17 -20.43
N SER A 119 -1.51 5.15 -19.81
CA SER A 119 -1.92 6.38 -20.49
C SER A 119 -0.73 7.22 -21.00
N GLY A 120 0.48 6.90 -20.60
CA GLY A 120 1.71 7.58 -20.99
C GLY A 120 1.96 8.94 -20.31
N ARG A 121 0.95 9.48 -19.59
CA ARG A 121 1.07 10.77 -18.89
C ARG A 121 1.90 10.69 -17.61
N PHE A 122 1.88 9.53 -16.95
CA PHE A 122 2.48 9.31 -15.64
C PHE A 122 3.54 8.21 -15.71
N ALA A 123 4.52 8.27 -14.82
CA ALA A 123 5.57 7.24 -14.68
C ALA A 123 5.35 6.46 -13.38
N MET A 124 4.13 5.95 -13.20
CA MET A 124 3.67 5.35 -11.93
C MET A 124 4.35 4.02 -11.61
N LEU A 125 4.88 3.33 -12.64
CA LEU A 125 5.50 2.02 -12.49
C LEU A 125 7.03 2.04 -12.57
N ASP A 126 7.67 3.18 -12.79
CA ASP A 126 9.14 3.25 -12.91
C ASP A 126 9.84 2.66 -11.68
N PHE A 127 9.39 3.01 -10.47
CA PHE A 127 10.00 2.49 -9.25
C PHE A 127 9.74 0.99 -9.04
N PHE A 128 8.68 0.43 -9.63
CA PHE A 128 8.39 -1.01 -9.62
C PHE A 128 9.33 -1.78 -10.55
N GLU A 129 9.87 -1.16 -11.59
CA GLU A 129 10.89 -1.77 -12.43
C GLU A 129 12.29 -1.75 -11.81
N VAL A 130 12.51 -0.94 -10.76
CA VAL A 130 13.80 -0.80 -10.07
C VAL A 130 13.84 -1.65 -8.80
N ARG A 131 12.78 -1.58 -7.97
CA ARG A 131 12.70 -2.22 -6.66
C ARG A 131 11.26 -2.59 -6.35
N PHE A 132 10.78 -3.67 -6.95
CA PHE A 132 9.39 -4.07 -6.87
C PHE A 132 8.89 -4.25 -5.43
N ASP A 133 9.62 -4.98 -4.60
CA ASP A 133 9.20 -5.26 -3.23
C ASP A 133 9.09 -3.99 -2.37
N LEU A 134 10.05 -3.08 -2.53
CA LEU A 134 10.02 -1.80 -1.82
C LEU A 134 8.88 -0.92 -2.33
N ALA A 135 8.60 -0.96 -3.64
CA ALA A 135 7.50 -0.23 -4.25
C ALA A 135 6.15 -0.72 -3.70
N ILE A 136 5.94 -2.04 -3.62
CA ILE A 136 4.74 -2.66 -3.03
C ILE A 136 4.62 -2.32 -1.54
N ALA A 137 5.72 -2.36 -0.78
CA ALA A 137 5.70 -2.00 0.63
C ALA A 137 5.27 -0.54 0.86
N ARG A 138 5.80 0.40 0.06
CA ARG A 138 5.40 1.81 0.09
C ARG A 138 3.95 2.02 -0.34
N PHE A 139 3.55 1.34 -1.40
CA PHE A 139 2.17 1.35 -1.89
C PHE A 139 1.20 0.87 -0.82
N ARG A 140 1.44 -0.28 -0.21
CA ARG A 140 0.65 -0.82 0.91
C ARG A 140 0.54 0.19 2.06
N LYS A 141 1.68 0.77 2.50
CA LYS A 141 1.67 1.78 3.57
C LYS A 141 0.81 2.99 3.22
N SER A 142 0.82 3.41 1.96
CA SER A 142 -0.05 4.50 1.47
C SER A 142 -1.52 4.13 1.52
N VAL A 143 -1.88 2.91 1.09
CA VAL A 143 -3.25 2.41 1.13
C VAL A 143 -3.75 2.31 2.57
N LEU A 144 -2.99 1.67 3.46
CA LEU A 144 -3.35 1.53 4.88
C LEU A 144 -3.56 2.89 5.56
N ARG A 145 -2.73 3.88 5.23
CA ARG A 145 -2.88 5.24 5.78
C ARG A 145 -4.15 5.95 5.34
N GLN A 146 -4.65 5.63 4.14
CA GLN A 146 -5.85 6.26 3.58
C GLN A 146 -7.14 5.54 4.00
N ILE A 147 -7.09 4.21 4.21
CA ILE A 147 -8.25 3.40 4.55
C ILE A 147 -8.32 3.14 6.06
N GLY A 148 -7.15 3.02 6.72
CA GLY A 148 -7.03 2.63 8.12
C GLY A 148 -7.88 3.46 9.10
N PRO A 149 -7.91 4.80 9.02
CA PRO A 149 -8.75 5.60 9.90
C PRO A 149 -10.26 5.34 9.73
N THR A 150 -10.68 5.01 8.50
CA THR A 150 -12.11 4.82 8.18
C THR A 150 -12.61 3.43 8.58
N SER A 151 -11.78 2.40 8.48
CA SER A 151 -12.16 1.02 8.83
C SER A 151 -12.12 0.74 10.34
N VAL A 152 -11.30 1.48 11.08
CA VAL A 152 -11.26 1.39 12.55
C VAL A 152 -12.45 2.12 13.19
N LEU A 153 -13.04 3.08 12.48
CA LEU A 153 -14.21 3.84 12.98
C LEU A 153 -15.56 3.17 12.69
N THR A 154 -15.61 2.08 11.93
CA THR A 154 -16.83 1.28 11.74
C THR A 154 -16.81 0.03 12.62
N VAL A 155 -16.57 0.19 13.90
CA VAL A 155 -17.10 -0.77 14.88
C VAL A 155 -18.61 -0.50 14.92
N PRO A 156 -19.49 -1.46 14.57
CA PRO A 156 -20.90 -1.24 14.77
C PRO A 156 -21.13 -0.95 16.26
N LEU A 157 -21.61 0.25 16.55
CA LEU A 157 -22.16 0.52 17.87
C LEU A 157 -23.28 -0.51 18.02
N SER A 158 -23.08 -1.54 18.83
CA SER A 158 -24.16 -2.41 19.24
C SER A 158 -25.12 -1.53 20.02
N THR A 159 -26.21 -1.16 19.35
CA THR A 159 -27.37 -0.54 19.98
C THR A 159 -28.11 -1.62 20.74
N ASP A 160 -27.53 -2.11 21.83
CA ASP A 160 -28.28 -2.72 22.91
C ASP A 160 -28.53 -1.60 23.90
N ASP A 161 -29.78 -1.21 23.91
CA ASP A 161 -30.43 -0.21 24.73
C ASP A 161 -30.45 -0.68 26.20
N ASP A 162 -29.30 -0.58 26.85
CA ASP A 162 -29.23 -0.66 28.30
C ASP A 162 -28.19 0.34 28.82
N GLY A 163 -28.67 1.31 29.60
CA GLY A 163 -28.03 2.58 29.94
C GLY A 163 -26.74 2.51 30.79
N GLY A 164 -25.72 1.80 30.33
CA GLY A 164 -24.37 1.82 30.86
C GLY A 164 -23.40 2.28 29.79
N GLN A 165 -22.64 3.33 30.07
CA GLN A 165 -21.52 3.81 29.27
C GLN A 165 -20.36 2.80 29.36
N ASP A 166 -20.53 1.59 28.86
CA ASP A 166 -19.41 0.66 28.69
C ASP A 166 -18.89 0.77 27.26
N ILE A 167 -17.75 1.45 27.12
CA ILE A 167 -16.94 1.44 25.89
C ILE A 167 -16.56 -0.02 25.64
N SER A 168 -16.83 -0.53 24.43
CA SER A 168 -16.53 -1.93 24.14
C SER A 168 -15.04 -2.23 24.34
N PRO A 169 -14.66 -3.43 24.81
CA PRO A 169 -13.27 -3.82 25.04
C PRO A 169 -12.38 -3.66 23.81
N GLU A 170 -12.95 -3.75 22.61
CA GLU A 170 -12.23 -3.55 21.35
C GLU A 170 -11.87 -2.08 21.10
N VAL A 171 -12.74 -1.16 21.50
CA VAL A 171 -12.49 0.30 21.41
C VAL A 171 -11.42 0.69 22.44
N GLU A 172 -11.48 0.09 23.62
CA GLU A 172 -10.49 0.29 24.66
C GLU A 172 -9.12 -0.25 24.26
N ALA A 173 -9.07 -1.45 23.67
CA ALA A 173 -7.84 -2.03 23.12
C ALA A 173 -7.28 -1.20 21.95
N ALA A 174 -8.13 -0.71 21.06
CA ALA A 174 -7.70 0.14 19.93
C ALA A 174 -7.21 1.51 20.40
N ALA A 175 -7.83 2.09 21.43
CA ALA A 175 -7.39 3.33 22.06
C ALA A 175 -6.05 3.14 22.80
N ALA A 176 -5.86 2.02 23.46
CA ALA A 176 -4.60 1.67 24.13
C ALA A 176 -3.46 1.49 23.13
N ASP A 177 -3.72 0.85 21.98
CA ASP A 177 -2.73 0.65 20.90
C ASP A 177 -2.37 1.98 20.19
N PHE A 178 -3.35 2.86 20.04
CA PHE A 178 -3.16 4.19 19.45
C PHE A 178 -2.41 5.16 20.37
N LEU A 179 -2.68 5.09 21.67
CA LEU A 179 -2.05 5.95 22.68
C LEU A 179 -0.70 5.40 23.19
N GLY A 180 -0.28 4.21 22.72
CA GLY A 180 1.02 3.62 23.06
C GLY A 180 1.23 3.34 24.54
N GLY A 181 0.14 3.16 25.30
CA GLY A 181 0.25 2.95 26.73
C GLY A 181 -1.07 2.68 27.45
N ASP A 182 -0.93 2.26 28.65
CA ASP A 182 -1.94 1.93 29.64
C ASP A 182 -3.12 2.92 29.67
N PRO A 183 -4.38 2.47 29.48
CA PRO A 183 -5.58 3.32 29.60
C PRO A 183 -5.66 4.09 30.93
N GLN A 184 -5.03 3.60 31.99
CA GLN A 184 -4.94 4.29 33.28
C GLN A 184 -4.16 5.61 33.20
N LYS A 185 -3.33 5.83 32.17
CA LYS A 185 -2.65 7.12 31.97
C LYS A 185 -3.59 8.30 31.71
N ILE A 186 -4.79 8.07 31.17
CA ILE A 186 -5.77 9.13 30.92
C ILE A 186 -6.27 9.73 32.24
N ASP A 187 -6.29 8.93 33.30
CA ASP A 187 -6.69 9.37 34.64
C ASP A 187 -5.50 9.88 35.49
N ASP A 188 -4.27 9.75 34.99
CA ASP A 188 -3.09 10.28 35.65
C ASP A 188 -3.12 11.82 35.64
N PRO A 189 -3.09 12.50 36.81
CA PRO A 189 -3.04 13.94 36.88
C PRO A 189 -1.83 14.55 36.17
N ALA A 190 -0.69 13.86 36.14
CA ALA A 190 0.49 14.32 35.43
C ALA A 190 0.30 14.31 33.92
N PHE A 191 -0.31 13.25 33.37
CA PHE A 191 -0.64 13.17 31.96
C PHE A 191 -1.64 14.24 31.54
N ARG A 192 -2.64 14.54 32.38
CA ARG A 192 -3.62 15.61 32.10
C ARG A 192 -2.95 16.98 32.04
N LEU A 193 -2.00 17.26 32.93
CA LEU A 193 -1.23 18.50 32.92
C LEU A 193 -0.35 18.63 31.66
N GLU A 194 0.29 17.54 31.24
CA GLU A 194 1.08 17.51 29.99
C GLU A 194 0.19 17.70 28.76
N LEU A 195 -0.98 17.08 28.73
CA LEU A 195 -1.94 17.21 27.64
C LEU A 195 -2.49 18.65 27.55
N ASP A 196 -2.86 19.25 28.68
CA ASP A 196 -3.34 20.62 28.72
C ASP A 196 -2.24 21.61 28.30
N ALA A 197 -1.00 21.40 28.74
CA ALA A 197 0.14 22.21 28.29
C ALA A 197 0.42 22.06 26.78
N ALA A 198 0.27 20.84 26.25
CA ALA A 198 0.41 20.59 24.81
C ALA A 198 -0.70 21.26 23.99
N ILE A 199 -1.94 21.28 24.52
CA ILE A 199 -3.08 21.98 23.89
C ILE A 199 -2.84 23.50 23.91
N ASP A 200 -2.32 24.03 25.01
CA ASP A 200 -2.03 25.46 25.15
C ASP A 200 -0.88 25.92 24.24
N ALA A 201 0.01 25.02 23.87
CA ALA A 201 1.10 25.28 22.92
C ALA A 201 0.64 25.23 21.44
N LEU A 202 -0.60 24.81 21.15
CA LEU A 202 -1.12 24.79 19.78
C LEU A 202 -1.39 26.22 19.26
N PRO A 203 -1.25 26.46 17.93
CA PRO A 203 -1.75 27.65 17.27
C PRO A 203 -3.24 27.94 17.60
N ASP A 204 -3.63 29.20 17.62
CA ASP A 204 -4.95 29.64 18.07
C ASP A 204 -6.12 29.00 17.31
N ASP A 205 -5.95 28.77 16.01
CA ASP A 205 -6.93 28.10 15.15
C ASP A 205 -7.11 26.61 15.54
N GLN A 206 -6.02 25.91 15.83
CA GLN A 206 -6.06 24.52 16.25
C GLN A 206 -6.58 24.36 17.68
N ARG A 207 -6.18 25.27 18.58
CA ARG A 207 -6.68 25.31 19.97
C ARG A 207 -8.19 25.52 20.01
N ARG A 208 -8.71 26.37 19.14
CA ARG A 208 -10.15 26.62 19.00
C ARG A 208 -10.92 25.36 18.57
N VAL A 209 -10.37 24.59 17.62
CA VAL A 209 -10.98 23.32 17.18
C VAL A 209 -11.01 22.31 18.30
N VAL A 210 -9.92 22.14 19.06
CA VAL A 210 -9.86 21.24 20.21
C VAL A 210 -10.86 21.66 21.31
N GLY A 211 -11.00 22.98 21.53
CA GLY A 211 -11.98 23.53 22.49
C GLY A 211 -13.44 23.22 22.09
N LEU A 212 -13.76 23.32 20.80
CA LEU A 212 -15.10 22.97 20.28
C LEU A 212 -15.38 21.47 20.40
N LEU A 213 -14.41 20.61 20.12
CA LEU A 213 -14.53 19.15 20.28
C LEU A 213 -14.77 18.76 21.75
N ARG A 214 -14.09 19.42 22.71
CA ARG A 214 -14.34 19.23 24.16
C ARG A 214 -15.76 19.64 24.60
N GLN A 215 -16.40 20.57 23.90
CA GLN A 215 -17.78 21.02 24.17
C GLN A 215 -18.83 20.18 23.44
N GLY A 216 -18.44 19.12 22.75
CA GLY A 216 -19.35 18.22 22.03
C GLY A 216 -19.94 18.79 20.74
N PHE A 217 -19.35 19.81 20.18
CA PHE A 217 -19.67 20.25 18.82
C PHE A 217 -18.99 19.33 17.80
N GLN A 218 -19.81 18.57 17.08
CA GLN A 218 -19.42 17.79 15.90
C GLN A 218 -19.47 18.63 14.63
#